data_bf8e8c6a2035451bb9640d3df09d3b9b
#
_entry.id   bf8e8c6a2035451bb9640d3df09d3b9b
#
_cell.length_a   1.000
_cell.length_b   1.000
_cell.length_c   1.000
_cell.angle_alpha   90.00
_cell.angle_beta   90.00
_cell.angle_gamma   90.00
#
_symmetry.space_group_name_H-M   'P 1'
#
loop_
_entity.id
_entity.type
_entity.pdbx_description
1 polymer ?
#
loop_
_entity_poly.entity_id
_entity_poly.type
_entity_poly.pdbx_seq_one_letter_code
_entity_poly.pdbx_strand_id
1 'polypeptide(L)'
;MSDLDTPARGAATGTGERSRPHAVLPALCVTQIVSWGILYYAFPVLNPQITAATGWPVQATTAAFSLALAVSALAGIRVGRILDRRGPRAVMTIGSTLGVISLTTVSAAPDLAVFTAGWMLAGLAMAATFYQPAFAALTRWWAPDHVRALTVVTLAGGLASTVFAPLTAALADHLSWRHTYLVLAGVLAAVTIPVHALALGAPWPHAPAAAASRAGEAAAEIGRSRPFVLLAAAFTLSAFAMYAVVVALVPLLLERGYTAGQAAWVLGIGGAGQTLGRTLYAALARRTTATARTTILIALGGLSTAAFAVVPGPYALLIAVSVAAGMVRGNLTLLQATAVTDRWGATHYGRLSGLLAAPATTAAALAPFAGAALTAPLGGYGPLFLLLAAVSMAAALTAPWTSTPGHR
;
A
#
# COMPACT_ATOMS: atom_id res chain seq x y z
N MET A 1 -64.21 10.97 41.44
CA MET A 1 -62.99 11.09 42.24
C MET A 1 -61.89 10.60 41.42
N SER A 2 -61.23 11.55 40.92
CA SER A 2 -60.23 11.52 39.86
C SER A 2 -58.85 11.17 40.38
N ASP A 3 -58.19 10.24 39.76
CA ASP A 3 -56.76 10.10 39.87
C ASP A 3 -56.11 10.47 38.55
N LEU A 4 -55.28 11.47 38.61
CA LEU A 4 -54.54 12.08 37.51
C LEU A 4 -53.34 11.24 37.15
N ASP A 5 -53.37 10.65 35.97
CA ASP A 5 -52.22 10.07 35.30
C ASP A 5 -51.18 11.17 34.99
N THR A 6 -50.05 11.09 35.64
CA THR A 6 -48.85 11.88 35.32
C THR A 6 -48.06 11.13 34.27
N PRO A 7 -47.83 11.67 33.04
CA PRO A 7 -46.99 11.00 32.08
C PRO A 7 -45.53 11.05 32.50
N ALA A 8 -44.92 9.88 32.63
CA ALA A 8 -43.47 9.72 32.82
C ALA A 8 -42.72 10.47 31.71
N ARG A 9 -41.96 11.48 32.09
CA ARG A 9 -40.99 12.17 31.23
C ARG A 9 -40.00 11.14 30.70
N GLY A 10 -40.07 10.92 29.40
CA GLY A 10 -39.11 10.09 28.68
C GLY A 10 -37.67 10.52 28.96
N ALA A 11 -36.90 9.56 29.42
CA ALA A 11 -35.44 9.69 29.47
C ALA A 11 -34.93 10.00 28.06
N ALA A 12 -34.53 11.23 27.86
CA ALA A 12 -33.75 11.61 26.65
C ALA A 12 -32.50 10.75 26.63
N THR A 13 -32.50 9.74 25.76
CA THR A 13 -31.30 9.02 25.39
C THR A 13 -30.38 10.01 24.67
N GLY A 14 -29.53 10.67 25.44
CA GLY A 14 -28.43 11.45 24.91
C GLY A 14 -27.53 10.52 24.12
N THR A 15 -27.74 10.44 22.81
CA THR A 15 -26.74 9.98 21.86
C THR A 15 -25.64 11.03 21.88
N GLY A 16 -24.73 10.91 22.86
CA GLY A 16 -23.54 11.74 22.91
C GLY A 16 -22.85 11.65 21.56
N GLU A 17 -22.91 12.71 20.78
CA GLU A 17 -22.08 12.90 19.59
C GLU A 17 -20.64 12.64 20.02
N ARG A 18 -20.13 11.45 19.68
CA ARG A 18 -18.71 11.13 19.92
C ARG A 18 -17.91 12.12 19.10
N SER A 19 -17.38 13.13 19.76
CA SER A 19 -16.57 14.14 19.09
C SER A 19 -15.40 13.43 18.37
N ARG A 20 -15.38 13.53 17.05
CA ARG A 20 -14.31 12.96 16.22
C ARG A 20 -13.01 13.65 16.60
N PRO A 21 -11.92 12.91 16.86
CA PRO A 21 -10.65 13.54 17.23
C PRO A 21 -10.05 14.27 16.02
N HIS A 22 -10.24 15.58 15.94
CA HIS A 22 -9.89 16.41 14.76
C HIS A 22 -8.41 16.31 14.37
N ALA A 23 -7.50 16.11 15.32
CA ALA A 23 -6.06 16.00 15.06
C ALA A 23 -5.63 14.67 14.42
N VAL A 24 -6.41 13.59 14.57
CA VAL A 24 -6.01 12.24 14.14
C VAL A 24 -5.91 12.12 12.62
N LEU A 25 -6.89 12.65 11.87
CA LEU A 25 -6.90 12.50 10.41
C LEU A 25 -5.72 13.23 9.75
N PRO A 26 -5.45 14.52 10.03
CA PRO A 26 -4.24 15.19 9.51
C PRO A 26 -2.95 14.50 9.96
N ALA A 27 -2.87 14.07 11.22
CA ALA A 27 -1.72 13.36 11.75
C ALA A 27 -1.42 12.08 10.95
N LEU A 28 -2.45 11.26 10.69
CA LEU A 28 -2.31 10.05 9.89
C LEU A 28 -1.96 10.38 8.43
N CYS A 29 -2.48 11.45 7.84
CA CYS A 29 -2.09 11.88 6.50
C CYS A 29 -0.58 12.15 6.42
N VAL A 30 -0.05 12.97 7.33
CA VAL A 30 1.38 13.30 7.38
C VAL A 30 2.23 12.06 7.62
N THR A 31 1.87 11.25 8.62
CA THR A 31 2.69 10.08 8.97
C THR A 31 2.63 8.98 7.91
N GLN A 32 1.55 8.84 7.14
CA GLN A 32 1.51 7.94 6.00
C GLN A 32 2.42 8.41 4.86
N ILE A 33 2.45 9.70 4.53
CA ILE A 33 3.38 10.25 3.53
C ILE A 33 4.82 9.94 3.94
N VAL A 34 5.20 10.23 5.19
CA VAL A 34 6.56 10.06 5.70
C VAL A 34 6.94 8.58 5.79
N SER A 35 6.07 7.74 6.39
CA SER A 35 6.37 6.32 6.57
C SER A 35 6.50 5.58 5.24
N TRP A 36 5.56 5.74 4.32
CA TRP A 36 5.67 5.13 2.97
C TRP A 36 6.83 5.70 2.18
N GLY A 37 7.05 7.01 2.25
CA GLY A 37 8.13 7.67 1.56
C GLY A 37 9.49 7.11 1.95
N ILE A 38 9.74 7.01 3.23
CA ILE A 38 11.05 6.65 3.78
C ILE A 38 11.25 5.13 3.82
N LEU A 39 10.29 4.37 4.36
CA LEU A 39 10.47 2.93 4.54
C LEU A 39 10.25 2.14 3.25
N TYR A 40 9.57 2.70 2.25
CA TYR A 40 9.29 1.99 1.00
C TYR A 40 9.93 2.68 -0.22
N TYR A 41 9.60 3.94 -0.49
CA TYR A 41 9.98 4.60 -1.75
C TYR A 41 11.44 5.07 -1.80
N ALA A 42 12.12 5.23 -0.68
CA ALA A 42 13.55 5.54 -0.67
C ALA A 42 14.41 4.37 -1.18
N PHE A 43 13.99 3.10 -0.93
CA PHE A 43 14.77 1.93 -1.33
C PHE A 43 15.03 1.85 -2.85
N PRO A 44 14.02 1.88 -3.75
CA PRO A 44 14.28 1.79 -5.19
C PRO A 44 15.16 2.92 -5.73
N VAL A 45 15.17 4.08 -5.08
CA VAL A 45 16.02 5.22 -5.46
C VAL A 45 17.46 5.00 -5.02
N LEU A 46 17.68 4.48 -3.80
CA LEU A 46 19.02 4.28 -3.23
C LEU A 46 19.68 2.96 -3.63
N ASN A 47 18.91 1.95 -4.04
CA ASN A 47 19.44 0.62 -4.31
C ASN A 47 20.56 0.60 -5.36
N PRO A 48 20.52 1.37 -6.46
CA PRO A 48 21.65 1.46 -7.39
C PRO A 48 22.94 1.98 -6.74
N GLN A 49 22.84 3.00 -5.86
CA GLN A 49 24.01 3.52 -5.13
C GLN A 49 24.52 2.53 -4.09
N ILE A 50 23.61 1.79 -3.42
CA ILE A 50 23.97 0.73 -2.47
C ILE A 50 24.78 -0.35 -3.18
N THR A 51 24.27 -0.90 -4.27
CA THR A 51 24.94 -1.98 -5.02
C THR A 51 26.27 -1.54 -5.61
N ALA A 52 26.36 -0.32 -6.14
CA ALA A 52 27.59 0.24 -6.65
C ALA A 52 28.65 0.46 -5.55
N ALA A 53 28.24 0.92 -4.36
CA ALA A 53 29.17 1.21 -3.27
C ALA A 53 29.61 -0.03 -2.49
N THR A 54 28.79 -1.09 -2.44
CA THR A 54 29.07 -2.29 -1.63
C THR A 54 29.52 -3.48 -2.44
N GLY A 55 29.25 -3.51 -3.74
CA GLY A 55 29.44 -4.69 -4.59
C GLY A 55 28.40 -5.79 -4.35
N TRP A 56 27.39 -5.57 -3.50
CA TRP A 56 26.36 -6.58 -3.25
C TRP A 56 25.46 -6.76 -4.49
N PRO A 57 25.11 -8.02 -4.83
CA PRO A 57 24.21 -8.26 -5.97
C PRO A 57 22.86 -7.58 -5.79
N VAL A 58 22.31 -7.00 -6.86
CA VAL A 58 20.98 -6.37 -6.86
C VAL A 58 19.90 -7.34 -6.38
N GLN A 59 20.02 -8.62 -6.74
CA GLN A 59 19.11 -9.67 -6.27
C GLN A 59 19.12 -9.83 -4.76
N ALA A 60 20.30 -9.74 -4.12
CA ALA A 60 20.45 -9.89 -2.69
C ALA A 60 19.88 -8.68 -1.92
N THR A 61 20.13 -7.46 -2.38
CA THR A 61 19.57 -6.25 -1.75
C THR A 61 18.06 -6.17 -1.92
N THR A 62 17.53 -6.54 -3.08
CA THR A 62 16.07 -6.62 -3.30
C THR A 62 15.43 -7.80 -2.57
N ALA A 63 16.15 -8.91 -2.34
CA ALA A 63 15.69 -10.01 -1.48
C ALA A 63 15.52 -9.55 -0.03
N ALA A 64 16.46 -8.77 0.51
CA ALA A 64 16.35 -8.19 1.85
C ALA A 64 15.10 -7.30 1.98
N PHE A 65 14.84 -6.46 0.97
CA PHE A 65 13.64 -5.62 0.93
C PHE A 65 12.35 -6.45 0.76
N SER A 66 12.35 -7.48 -0.08
CA SER A 66 11.21 -8.41 -0.21
C SER A 66 10.94 -9.15 1.09
N LEU A 67 11.99 -9.55 1.81
CA LEU A 67 11.86 -10.18 3.12
C LEU A 67 11.23 -9.21 4.14
N ALA A 68 11.58 -7.92 4.11
CA ALA A 68 10.91 -6.91 4.92
C ALA A 68 9.38 -6.86 4.65
N LEU A 69 8.98 -6.88 3.38
CA LEU A 69 7.57 -6.88 3.00
C LEU A 69 6.84 -8.16 3.45
N ALA A 70 7.49 -9.31 3.35
CA ALA A 70 6.97 -10.58 3.85
C ALA A 70 6.81 -10.57 5.38
N VAL A 71 7.82 -10.08 6.11
CA VAL A 71 7.75 -9.87 7.56
C VAL A 71 6.60 -8.91 7.92
N SER A 72 6.43 -7.84 7.16
CA SER A 72 5.33 -6.88 7.36
C SER A 72 3.97 -7.56 7.22
N ALA A 73 3.78 -8.37 6.19
CA ALA A 73 2.53 -9.10 5.97
C ALA A 73 2.22 -10.08 7.12
N LEU A 74 3.20 -10.86 7.55
CA LEU A 74 3.06 -11.84 8.63
C LEU A 74 2.86 -11.18 10.01
N ALA A 75 3.67 -10.15 10.30
CA ALA A 75 3.58 -9.41 11.55
C ALA A 75 2.26 -8.64 11.66
N GLY A 76 1.69 -8.18 10.54
CA GLY A 76 0.44 -7.44 10.49
C GLY A 76 -0.73 -8.14 11.19
N ILE A 77 -0.76 -9.50 11.17
CA ILE A 77 -1.77 -10.30 11.87
C ILE A 77 -1.67 -10.12 13.40
N ARG A 78 -0.45 -10.13 13.94
CA ARG A 78 -0.21 -9.93 15.38
C ARG A 78 -0.39 -8.48 15.79
N VAL A 79 0.14 -7.57 14.97
CA VAL A 79 -0.01 -6.12 15.15
C VAL A 79 -1.48 -5.73 15.18
N GLY A 80 -2.31 -6.26 14.28
CA GLY A 80 -3.76 -6.04 14.29
C GLY A 80 -4.43 -6.46 15.60
N ARG A 81 -4.08 -7.64 16.14
CA ARG A 81 -4.62 -8.11 17.43
C ARG A 81 -4.19 -7.23 18.63
N ILE A 82 -2.96 -6.72 18.61
CA ILE A 82 -2.45 -5.81 19.65
C ILE A 82 -3.16 -4.45 19.53
N LEU A 83 -3.32 -3.97 18.31
CA LEU A 83 -4.04 -2.74 17.99
C LEU A 83 -5.49 -2.78 18.47
N ASP A 84 -6.18 -3.91 18.26
CA ASP A 84 -7.55 -4.10 18.72
C ASP A 84 -7.70 -3.95 20.23
N ARG A 85 -6.69 -4.37 20.98
CA ARG A 85 -6.70 -4.34 22.45
C ARG A 85 -6.18 -3.03 23.03
N ARG A 86 -5.08 -2.48 22.47
CA ARG A 86 -4.32 -1.36 23.05
C ARG A 86 -4.50 -0.03 22.30
N GLY A 87 -5.17 -0.04 21.16
CA GLY A 87 -5.31 1.14 20.30
C GLY A 87 -4.06 1.48 19.50
N PRO A 88 -4.15 2.46 18.60
CA PRO A 88 -3.11 2.78 17.62
C PRO A 88 -1.91 3.53 18.20
N ARG A 89 -2.09 4.30 19.29
CA ARG A 89 -1.03 5.17 19.86
C ARG A 89 0.25 4.41 20.14
N ALA A 90 0.21 3.40 21.00
CA ALA A 90 1.38 2.63 21.39
C ALA A 90 1.96 1.84 20.20
N VAL A 91 1.09 1.20 19.42
CA VAL A 91 1.49 0.39 18.26
C VAL A 91 2.23 1.23 17.22
N MET A 92 1.66 2.36 16.82
CA MET A 92 2.26 3.21 15.78
C MET A 92 3.49 3.96 16.28
N THR A 93 3.53 4.37 17.55
CA THR A 93 4.73 5.00 18.14
C THR A 93 5.90 4.02 18.20
N ILE A 94 5.67 2.80 18.71
CA ILE A 94 6.68 1.73 18.73
C ILE A 94 7.12 1.39 17.30
N GLY A 95 6.17 1.27 16.37
CA GLY A 95 6.47 1.04 14.96
C GLY A 95 7.37 2.11 14.36
N SER A 96 7.13 3.39 14.66
CA SER A 96 8.00 4.50 14.23
C SER A 96 9.41 4.39 14.82
N THR A 97 9.51 4.07 16.11
CA THR A 97 10.82 3.87 16.78
C THR A 97 11.58 2.70 16.16
N LEU A 98 10.89 1.57 15.89
CA LEU A 98 11.48 0.43 15.17
C LEU A 98 11.95 0.82 13.76
N GLY A 99 11.20 1.67 13.06
CA GLY A 99 11.59 2.20 11.75
C GLY A 99 12.89 3.01 11.80
N VAL A 100 13.05 3.85 12.82
CA VAL A 100 14.29 4.61 13.03
C VAL A 100 15.46 3.67 13.33
N ILE A 101 15.29 2.72 14.25
CA ILE A 101 16.32 1.72 14.58
C ILE A 101 16.68 0.90 13.33
N SER A 102 15.69 0.49 12.56
CA SER A 102 15.88 -0.25 11.31
C SER A 102 16.76 0.50 10.32
N LEU A 103 16.41 1.75 10.00
CA LEU A 103 17.15 2.56 9.03
C LEU A 103 18.57 2.89 9.52
N THR A 104 18.74 3.09 10.82
CA THR A 104 20.07 3.26 11.43
C THR A 104 20.90 1.96 11.28
N THR A 105 20.28 0.81 11.51
CA THR A 105 20.93 -0.50 11.31
C THR A 105 21.30 -0.73 9.85
N VAL A 106 20.38 -0.44 8.92
CA VAL A 106 20.64 -0.51 7.47
C VAL A 106 21.80 0.41 7.09
N SER A 107 21.78 1.65 7.56
CA SER A 107 22.84 2.63 7.31
C SER A 107 24.22 2.19 7.83
N ALA A 108 24.25 1.60 9.01
CA ALA A 108 25.49 1.13 9.66
C ALA A 108 25.95 -0.26 9.19
N ALA A 109 25.19 -0.96 8.34
CA ALA A 109 25.44 -2.33 7.96
C ALA A 109 26.84 -2.53 7.33
N PRO A 110 27.71 -3.34 7.94
CA PRO A 110 29.02 -3.68 7.38
C PRO A 110 28.93 -4.75 6.28
N ASP A 111 27.90 -5.58 6.34
CA ASP A 111 27.68 -6.72 5.47
C ASP A 111 26.19 -6.90 5.13
N LEU A 112 25.92 -7.81 4.20
CA LEU A 112 24.58 -8.11 3.72
C LEU A 112 23.69 -8.75 4.81
N ALA A 113 24.24 -9.45 5.78
CA ALA A 113 23.44 -10.08 6.84
C ALA A 113 22.85 -9.03 7.78
N VAL A 114 23.65 -8.06 8.24
CA VAL A 114 23.19 -6.92 9.05
C VAL A 114 22.23 -6.04 8.24
N PHE A 115 22.51 -5.81 6.96
CA PHE A 115 21.59 -5.10 6.06
C PHE A 115 20.23 -5.79 5.98
N THR A 116 20.23 -7.11 5.82
CA THR A 116 18.99 -7.91 5.76
C THR A 116 18.26 -7.88 7.11
N ALA A 117 18.96 -8.00 8.22
CA ALA A 117 18.37 -7.90 9.57
C ALA A 117 17.73 -6.52 9.80
N GLY A 118 18.39 -5.45 9.36
CA GLY A 118 17.83 -4.10 9.36
C GLY A 118 16.53 -4.02 8.57
N TRP A 119 16.47 -4.60 7.36
CA TRP A 119 15.25 -4.64 6.57
C TRP A 119 14.15 -5.51 7.19
N MET A 120 14.48 -6.64 7.83
CA MET A 120 13.48 -7.41 8.58
C MET A 120 12.85 -6.58 9.71
N LEU A 121 13.65 -5.76 10.39
CA LEU A 121 13.17 -4.82 11.39
C LEU A 121 12.29 -3.72 10.76
N ALA A 122 12.66 -3.23 9.56
CA ALA A 122 11.79 -2.34 8.77
C ALA A 122 10.43 -2.97 8.48
N GLY A 123 10.39 -4.27 8.20
CA GLY A 123 9.14 -5.01 7.99
C GLY A 123 8.20 -4.95 9.20
N LEU A 124 8.74 -5.11 10.41
CA LEU A 124 7.96 -4.94 11.65
C LEU A 124 7.45 -3.50 11.81
N ALA A 125 8.29 -2.52 11.51
CA ALA A 125 7.93 -1.12 11.51
C ALA A 125 6.80 -0.81 10.50
N MET A 126 6.91 -1.32 9.28
CA MET A 126 5.88 -1.17 8.22
C MET A 126 4.54 -1.77 8.67
N ALA A 127 4.53 -2.97 9.29
CA ALA A 127 3.33 -3.60 9.81
C ALA A 127 2.61 -2.72 10.83
N ALA A 128 3.36 -1.95 11.62
CA ALA A 128 2.85 -1.12 12.70
C ALA A 128 2.56 0.33 12.29
N THR A 129 3.01 0.81 11.11
CA THR A 129 2.89 2.23 10.73
C THR A 129 2.17 2.48 9.41
N PHE A 130 2.05 1.48 8.53
CA PHE A 130 1.41 1.65 7.22
C PHE A 130 -0.12 1.71 7.31
N TYR A 131 -0.81 1.49 6.20
CA TYR A 131 -2.26 1.68 6.11
C TYR A 131 -3.08 0.84 7.08
N GLN A 132 -2.66 -0.40 7.40
CA GLN A 132 -3.48 -1.29 8.22
C GLN A 132 -3.81 -0.71 9.61
N PRO A 133 -2.84 -0.26 10.44
CA PRO A 133 -3.16 0.37 11.72
C PRO A 133 -3.88 1.72 11.57
N ALA A 134 -3.54 2.51 10.55
CA ALA A 134 -4.22 3.78 10.27
C ALA A 134 -5.71 3.55 9.92
N PHE A 135 -6.00 2.57 9.08
CA PHE A 135 -7.37 2.23 8.68
C PHE A 135 -8.19 1.70 9.85
N ALA A 136 -7.60 0.82 10.67
CA ALA A 136 -8.29 0.33 11.87
C ALA A 136 -8.63 1.47 12.83
N ALA A 137 -7.73 2.44 13.01
CA ALA A 137 -7.95 3.62 13.83
C ALA A 137 -9.10 4.48 13.27
N LEU A 138 -9.04 4.81 11.97
CA LEU A 138 -10.07 5.63 11.33
C LEU A 138 -11.44 4.95 11.30
N THR A 139 -11.47 3.64 11.02
CA THR A 139 -12.74 2.88 11.00
C THR A 139 -13.45 2.96 12.33
N ARG A 140 -12.74 2.94 13.46
CA ARG A 140 -13.35 3.00 14.80
C ARG A 140 -13.71 4.41 15.23
N TRP A 141 -12.86 5.40 14.97
CA TRP A 141 -13.11 6.78 15.41
C TRP A 141 -14.07 7.55 14.50
N TRP A 142 -14.18 7.17 13.21
CA TRP A 142 -15.05 7.83 12.22
C TRP A 142 -16.31 7.04 11.88
N ALA A 143 -16.64 5.95 12.59
CA ALA A 143 -17.90 5.25 12.33
C ALA A 143 -19.11 6.21 12.55
N PRO A 144 -20.11 6.21 11.64
CA PRO A 144 -20.26 5.40 10.43
C PRO A 144 -19.50 5.94 9.19
N ASP A 145 -19.04 7.21 9.19
CA ASP A 145 -18.50 7.93 8.03
C ASP A 145 -17.01 7.66 7.73
N HIS A 146 -16.50 6.51 8.16
CA HIS A 146 -15.08 6.17 8.05
C HIS A 146 -14.56 6.12 6.59
N VAL A 147 -15.43 5.84 5.61
CA VAL A 147 -15.02 5.74 4.20
C VAL A 147 -14.37 7.03 3.71
N ARG A 148 -14.93 8.19 4.06
CA ARG A 148 -14.37 9.50 3.71
C ARG A 148 -12.98 9.70 4.32
N ALA A 149 -12.80 9.34 5.59
CA ALA A 149 -11.52 9.47 6.28
C ALA A 149 -10.46 8.54 5.68
N LEU A 150 -10.82 7.28 5.36
CA LEU A 150 -9.95 6.33 4.67
C LEU A 150 -9.53 6.86 3.29
N THR A 151 -10.46 7.45 2.55
CA THR A 151 -10.16 8.07 1.24
C THR A 151 -9.13 9.19 1.40
N VAL A 152 -9.32 10.11 2.34
CA VAL A 152 -8.39 11.23 2.57
C VAL A 152 -6.99 10.72 2.92
N VAL A 153 -6.85 9.75 3.84
CA VAL A 153 -5.53 9.19 4.20
C VAL A 153 -4.88 8.45 3.02
N THR A 154 -5.67 7.75 2.20
CA THR A 154 -5.10 7.08 1.02
C THR A 154 -4.70 8.07 -0.06
N LEU A 155 -5.42 9.19 -0.24
CA LEU A 155 -5.01 10.26 -1.14
C LEU A 155 -3.69 10.88 -0.68
N ALA A 156 -3.56 11.18 0.61
CA ALA A 156 -2.33 11.71 1.19
C ALA A 156 -1.15 10.75 1.00
N GLY A 157 -1.31 9.49 1.40
CA GLY A 157 -0.26 8.47 1.25
C GLY A 157 0.12 8.18 -0.21
N GLY A 158 -0.78 8.46 -1.17
CA GLY A 158 -0.47 8.41 -2.59
C GLY A 158 0.63 9.40 -3.01
N LEU A 159 0.80 10.50 -2.27
CA LEU A 159 1.84 11.50 -2.51
C LEU A 159 3.21 11.12 -1.92
N ALA A 160 3.32 10.00 -1.21
CA ALA A 160 4.57 9.57 -0.57
C ALA A 160 5.74 9.49 -1.55
N SER A 161 5.55 8.84 -2.71
CA SER A 161 6.59 8.79 -3.74
C SER A 161 6.86 10.14 -4.41
N THR A 162 5.82 10.97 -4.56
CA THR A 162 5.96 12.32 -5.16
C THR A 162 6.88 13.21 -4.33
N VAL A 163 6.81 13.09 -3.01
CA VAL A 163 7.66 13.88 -2.09
C VAL A 163 9.02 13.21 -1.90
N PHE A 164 9.03 11.92 -1.55
CA PHE A 164 10.23 11.27 -1.04
C PHE A 164 11.15 10.69 -2.12
N ALA A 165 10.66 10.33 -3.31
CA ALA A 165 11.56 9.82 -4.33
C ALA A 165 12.51 10.94 -4.85
N PRO A 166 12.02 12.12 -5.25
CA PRO A 166 12.91 13.23 -5.62
C PRO A 166 13.77 13.73 -4.45
N LEU A 167 13.21 13.81 -3.23
CA LEU A 167 13.96 14.22 -2.03
C LEU A 167 15.11 13.24 -1.75
N THR A 168 14.85 11.93 -1.84
CA THR A 168 15.88 10.91 -1.63
C THR A 168 16.98 11.01 -2.68
N ALA A 169 16.63 11.23 -3.95
CA ALA A 169 17.61 11.42 -5.02
C ALA A 169 18.45 12.68 -4.79
N ALA A 170 17.84 13.81 -4.46
CA ALA A 170 18.54 15.05 -4.18
C ALA A 170 19.51 14.93 -2.97
N LEU A 171 19.13 14.19 -1.93
CA LEU A 171 20.05 13.88 -0.83
C LEU A 171 21.18 12.96 -1.28
N ALA A 172 20.90 11.96 -2.10
CA ALA A 172 21.87 10.99 -2.61
C ALA A 172 22.88 11.60 -3.61
N ASP A 173 22.54 12.72 -4.25
CA ASP A 173 23.47 13.47 -5.12
C ASP A 173 24.61 14.12 -4.30
N HIS A 174 24.39 14.39 -3.02
CA HIS A 174 25.35 15.08 -2.13
C HIS A 174 25.87 14.19 -1.00
N LEU A 175 25.16 13.12 -0.68
CA LEU A 175 25.44 12.24 0.45
C LEU A 175 25.62 10.79 -0.02
N SER A 176 26.40 10.03 0.74
CA SER A 176 26.39 8.57 0.55
C SER A 176 25.01 7.99 0.93
N TRP A 177 24.67 6.83 0.37
CA TRP A 177 23.42 6.12 0.71
C TRP A 177 23.25 5.90 2.23
N ARG A 178 24.35 5.71 2.95
CA ARG A 178 24.37 5.57 4.41
C ARG A 178 23.91 6.85 5.11
N HIS A 179 24.49 7.98 4.77
CA HIS A 179 24.11 9.27 5.31
C HIS A 179 22.70 9.70 4.88
N THR A 180 22.31 9.37 3.66
CA THR A 180 20.93 9.60 3.19
C THR A 180 19.93 8.85 4.06
N TYR A 181 20.15 7.57 4.36
CA TYR A 181 19.27 6.83 5.28
C TYR A 181 19.28 7.39 6.71
N LEU A 182 20.42 7.91 7.21
CA LEU A 182 20.46 8.55 8.53
C LEU A 182 19.64 9.84 8.58
N VAL A 183 19.73 10.68 7.53
CA VAL A 183 18.88 11.88 7.41
C VAL A 183 17.40 11.50 7.37
N LEU A 184 17.04 10.51 6.53
CA LEU A 184 15.66 10.02 6.44
C LEU A 184 15.18 9.40 7.76
N ALA A 185 16.04 8.70 8.51
CA ALA A 185 15.73 8.18 9.84
C ALA A 185 15.47 9.35 10.84
N GLY A 186 16.26 10.42 10.76
CA GLY A 186 16.04 11.64 11.52
C GLY A 186 14.67 12.28 11.21
N VAL A 187 14.31 12.40 9.94
CA VAL A 187 12.99 12.90 9.52
C VAL A 187 11.87 11.99 10.03
N LEU A 188 12.03 10.65 9.89
CA LEU A 188 11.07 9.68 10.41
C LEU A 188 10.88 9.85 11.92
N ALA A 189 11.99 9.98 12.67
CA ALA A 189 11.96 10.17 14.12
C ALA A 189 11.27 11.48 14.52
N ALA A 190 11.68 12.57 13.90
CA ALA A 190 11.19 13.91 14.26
C ALA A 190 9.71 14.12 13.94
N VAL A 191 9.19 13.43 12.91
CA VAL A 191 7.79 13.58 12.48
C VAL A 191 6.91 12.48 13.08
N THR A 192 7.23 11.20 12.84
CA THR A 192 6.26 10.14 13.10
C THR A 192 6.16 9.78 14.58
N ILE A 193 7.27 9.79 15.33
CA ILE A 193 7.24 9.47 16.77
C ILE A 193 6.37 10.45 17.55
N PRO A 194 6.62 11.78 17.53
CA PRO A 194 5.81 12.72 18.30
C PRO A 194 4.37 12.80 17.79
N VAL A 195 4.16 12.74 16.48
CA VAL A 195 2.80 12.78 15.92
C VAL A 195 1.97 11.56 16.35
N HIS A 196 2.52 10.35 16.28
CA HIS A 196 1.82 9.16 16.77
C HIS A 196 1.62 9.17 18.28
N ALA A 197 2.62 9.63 19.05
CA ALA A 197 2.54 9.68 20.50
C ALA A 197 1.53 10.71 21.02
N LEU A 198 1.37 11.84 20.33
CA LEU A 198 0.54 12.96 20.81
C LEU A 198 -0.86 12.96 20.17
N ALA A 199 -0.95 12.74 18.84
CA ALA A 199 -2.22 12.88 18.15
C ALA A 199 -3.14 11.64 18.27
N LEU A 200 -2.58 10.44 18.51
CA LEU A 200 -3.36 9.20 18.60
C LEU A 200 -3.80 8.84 20.03
N GLY A 201 -3.86 9.82 20.94
CA GLY A 201 -4.22 9.63 22.36
C GLY A 201 -5.71 9.58 22.65
N ALA A 202 -6.59 9.68 21.66
CA ALA A 202 -8.04 9.63 21.86
C ALA A 202 -8.50 8.29 22.47
N PRO A 203 -9.58 8.26 23.28
CA PRO A 203 -10.12 7.04 23.87
C PRO A 203 -10.37 5.97 22.78
N TRP A 204 -9.91 4.73 23.06
CA TRP A 204 -10.03 3.64 22.09
C TRP A 204 -11.37 2.91 22.27
N PRO A 205 -12.28 2.95 21.27
CA PRO A 205 -13.55 2.26 21.37
C PRO A 205 -13.36 0.73 21.38
N HIS A 206 -13.99 0.02 22.30
CA HIS A 206 -13.98 -1.44 22.31
C HIS A 206 -14.74 -1.99 21.10
N ALA A 207 -14.22 -3.05 20.50
CA ALA A 207 -14.92 -3.73 19.40
C ALA A 207 -16.17 -4.43 19.94
N PRO A 208 -17.35 -4.34 19.25
CA PRO A 208 -18.50 -5.18 19.57
C PRO A 208 -18.11 -6.66 19.44
N ALA A 209 -18.54 -7.50 20.38
CA ALA A 209 -18.35 -8.95 20.28
C ALA A 209 -19.05 -9.47 19.02
N ALA A 210 -18.29 -9.95 18.04
CA ALA A 210 -18.83 -10.41 16.76
C ALA A 210 -19.56 -11.74 16.94
N ALA A 211 -20.78 -11.83 16.39
CA ALA A 211 -21.51 -13.08 16.18
C ALA A 211 -20.81 -13.94 15.12
N ALA A 212 -19.90 -14.83 15.53
CA ALA A 212 -18.82 -15.34 14.69
C ALA A 212 -19.08 -16.70 14.01
N SER A 213 -20.16 -17.47 14.28
CA SER A 213 -20.14 -18.89 13.91
C SER A 213 -20.90 -19.27 12.63
N ARG A 214 -22.06 -18.70 12.32
CA ARG A 214 -22.81 -19.07 11.10
C ARG A 214 -22.35 -18.36 9.82
N ALA A 215 -21.71 -17.20 9.94
CA ALA A 215 -21.13 -16.47 8.81
C ALA A 215 -19.90 -17.16 8.19
N GLY A 216 -19.33 -18.14 8.90
CA GLY A 216 -18.10 -18.81 8.48
C GLY A 216 -18.25 -19.77 7.28
N GLU A 217 -19.32 -20.52 7.22
CA GLU A 217 -19.51 -21.56 6.19
C GLU A 217 -19.85 -20.96 4.82
N ALA A 218 -20.79 -20.01 4.77
CA ALA A 218 -21.13 -19.32 3.52
C ALA A 218 -19.95 -18.55 2.93
N ALA A 219 -19.12 -17.90 3.76
CA ALA A 219 -17.90 -17.25 3.28
C ALA A 219 -16.86 -18.25 2.77
N ALA A 220 -16.79 -19.46 3.34
CA ALA A 220 -15.91 -20.51 2.85
C ALA A 220 -16.35 -21.06 1.49
N GLU A 221 -17.65 -21.21 1.28
CA GLU A 221 -18.24 -21.63 -0.01
C GLU A 221 -17.96 -20.59 -1.10
N ILE A 222 -18.22 -19.29 -0.83
CA ILE A 222 -17.90 -18.21 -1.75
C ILE A 222 -16.38 -18.21 -2.06
N GLY A 223 -15.53 -18.34 -1.04
CA GLY A 223 -14.07 -18.33 -1.20
C GLY A 223 -13.53 -19.49 -2.07
N ARG A 224 -14.27 -20.59 -2.21
CA ARG A 224 -13.95 -21.73 -3.08
C ARG A 224 -14.61 -21.61 -4.46
N SER A 225 -15.50 -20.65 -4.65
CA SER A 225 -16.19 -20.49 -5.93
C SER A 225 -15.22 -20.08 -7.05
N ARG A 226 -15.47 -20.57 -8.26
CA ARG A 226 -14.65 -20.25 -9.43
C ARG A 226 -14.51 -18.74 -9.66
N PRO A 227 -15.56 -17.90 -9.58
CA PRO A 227 -15.43 -16.44 -9.73
C PRO A 227 -14.50 -15.82 -8.70
N PHE A 228 -14.55 -16.28 -7.44
CA PHE A 228 -13.70 -15.74 -6.37
C PHE A 228 -12.22 -16.12 -6.58
N VAL A 229 -11.93 -17.38 -6.91
CA VAL A 229 -10.56 -17.86 -7.16
C VAL A 229 -9.95 -17.14 -8.36
N LEU A 230 -10.70 -16.96 -9.46
CA LEU A 230 -10.23 -16.22 -10.62
C LEU A 230 -9.97 -14.74 -10.30
N LEU A 231 -10.82 -14.10 -9.48
CA LEU A 231 -10.60 -12.74 -9.02
C LEU A 231 -9.34 -12.64 -8.15
N ALA A 232 -9.14 -13.59 -7.24
CA ALA A 232 -7.94 -13.64 -6.40
C ALA A 232 -6.68 -13.84 -7.26
N ALA A 233 -6.71 -14.72 -8.26
CA ALA A 233 -5.61 -14.90 -9.19
C ALA A 233 -5.33 -13.63 -10.01
N ALA A 234 -6.36 -12.97 -10.54
CA ALA A 234 -6.21 -11.72 -11.28
C ALA A 234 -5.56 -10.62 -10.44
N PHE A 235 -6.00 -10.44 -9.19
CA PHE A 235 -5.39 -9.45 -8.29
C PHE A 235 -3.97 -9.83 -7.87
N THR A 236 -3.69 -11.11 -7.68
CA THR A 236 -2.36 -11.60 -7.34
C THR A 236 -1.35 -11.31 -8.44
N LEU A 237 -1.68 -11.65 -9.68
CA LEU A 237 -0.83 -11.39 -10.84
C LEU A 237 -0.67 -9.88 -11.09
N SER A 238 -1.75 -9.12 -11.00
CA SER A 238 -1.71 -7.66 -11.14
C SER A 238 -0.88 -7.00 -10.04
N ALA A 239 -1.01 -7.43 -8.79
CA ALA A 239 -0.20 -6.93 -7.68
C ALA A 239 1.28 -7.27 -7.88
N PHE A 240 1.61 -8.51 -8.25
CA PHE A 240 2.97 -8.91 -8.56
C PHE A 240 3.60 -7.99 -9.61
N ALA A 241 2.95 -7.82 -10.76
CA ALA A 241 3.46 -6.98 -11.84
C ALA A 241 3.61 -5.52 -11.38
N MET A 242 2.61 -4.96 -10.70
CA MET A 242 2.62 -3.58 -10.23
C MET A 242 3.77 -3.30 -9.26
N TYR A 243 4.00 -4.17 -8.27
CA TYR A 243 5.04 -3.96 -7.27
C TYR A 243 6.44 -4.23 -7.82
N ALA A 244 6.60 -5.16 -8.76
CA ALA A 244 7.85 -5.36 -9.49
C ALA A 244 8.21 -4.11 -10.31
N VAL A 245 7.26 -3.54 -11.05
CA VAL A 245 7.44 -2.31 -11.83
C VAL A 245 7.88 -1.15 -10.95
N VAL A 246 7.24 -0.93 -9.79
CA VAL A 246 7.58 0.19 -8.90
C VAL A 246 9.06 0.16 -8.48
N VAL A 247 9.58 -1.03 -8.15
CA VAL A 247 10.97 -1.17 -7.69
C VAL A 247 11.95 -1.18 -8.87
N ALA A 248 11.56 -1.76 -10.02
CA ALA A 248 12.40 -1.84 -11.21
C ALA A 248 12.40 -0.57 -12.08
N LEU A 249 11.51 0.41 -11.82
CA LEU A 249 11.37 1.61 -12.68
C LEU A 249 12.61 2.49 -12.66
N VAL A 250 13.20 2.74 -11.50
CA VAL A 250 14.43 3.54 -11.41
C VAL A 250 15.60 2.85 -12.12
N PRO A 251 15.90 1.57 -11.87
CA PRO A 251 16.90 0.84 -12.63
C PRO A 251 16.67 0.84 -14.15
N LEU A 252 15.43 0.66 -14.63
CA LEU A 252 15.10 0.73 -16.06
C LEU A 252 15.52 2.08 -16.69
N LEU A 253 15.26 3.17 -15.99
CA LEU A 253 15.56 4.52 -16.47
C LEU A 253 17.06 4.80 -16.43
N LEU A 254 17.78 4.32 -15.42
CA LEU A 254 19.24 4.39 -15.36
C LEU A 254 19.90 3.59 -16.49
N GLU A 255 19.40 2.38 -16.81
CA GLU A 255 19.85 1.57 -17.94
C GLU A 255 19.70 2.32 -19.28
N ARG A 256 18.72 3.24 -19.39
CA ARG A 256 18.47 4.09 -20.56
C ARG A 256 19.27 5.40 -20.56
N GLY A 257 20.15 5.61 -19.58
CA GLY A 257 21.00 6.79 -19.49
C GLY A 257 20.38 8.02 -18.83
N TYR A 258 19.20 7.90 -18.22
CA TYR A 258 18.64 8.97 -17.40
C TYR A 258 19.37 9.10 -16.07
N THR A 259 19.45 10.31 -15.53
CA THR A 259 20.05 10.53 -14.21
C THR A 259 19.18 9.95 -13.08
N ALA A 260 19.78 9.71 -11.92
CA ALA A 260 19.05 9.25 -10.72
C ALA A 260 17.92 10.22 -10.33
N GLY A 261 18.16 11.53 -10.43
CA GLY A 261 17.15 12.55 -10.20
C GLY A 261 15.98 12.46 -11.18
N GLN A 262 16.26 12.31 -12.48
CA GLN A 262 15.23 12.13 -13.50
C GLN A 262 14.41 10.86 -13.25
N ALA A 263 15.06 9.75 -12.96
CA ALA A 263 14.39 8.48 -12.64
C ALA A 263 13.50 8.58 -11.39
N ALA A 264 14.00 9.26 -10.35
CA ALA A 264 13.23 9.50 -9.12
C ALA A 264 12.02 10.41 -9.36
N TRP A 265 12.12 11.42 -10.22
CA TRP A 265 10.99 12.25 -10.61
C TRP A 265 9.93 11.47 -11.38
N VAL A 266 10.32 10.59 -12.32
CA VAL A 266 9.36 9.71 -13.02
C VAL A 266 8.63 8.81 -12.02
N LEU A 267 9.34 8.21 -11.06
CA LEU A 267 8.71 7.42 -9.99
C LEU A 267 7.79 8.29 -9.11
N GLY A 268 8.26 9.46 -8.73
CA GLY A 268 7.54 10.40 -7.86
C GLY A 268 6.24 10.91 -8.45
N ILE A 269 6.26 11.37 -9.71
CA ILE A 269 5.07 11.92 -10.36
C ILE A 269 3.98 10.85 -10.57
N GLY A 270 4.35 9.58 -10.64
CA GLY A 270 3.42 8.46 -10.58
C GLY A 270 2.59 8.43 -9.30
N GLY A 271 3.11 8.92 -8.18
CA GLY A 271 2.35 9.11 -6.94
C GLY A 271 1.27 10.17 -7.04
N ALA A 272 1.58 11.32 -7.67
CA ALA A 272 0.58 12.34 -7.97
C ALA A 272 -0.51 11.79 -8.89
N GLY A 273 -0.12 11.03 -9.93
CA GLY A 273 -1.05 10.27 -10.77
C GLY A 273 -1.94 9.33 -9.97
N GLN A 274 -1.38 8.62 -8.98
CA GLN A 274 -2.14 7.71 -8.12
C GLN A 274 -3.21 8.45 -7.31
N THR A 275 -2.89 9.60 -6.78
CA THR A 275 -3.86 10.45 -6.07
C THR A 275 -4.95 10.92 -7.01
N LEU A 276 -4.60 11.42 -8.20
CA LEU A 276 -5.56 11.83 -9.23
C LEU A 276 -6.47 10.67 -9.66
N GLY A 277 -5.92 9.47 -9.88
CA GLY A 277 -6.72 8.28 -10.23
C GLY A 277 -7.78 7.96 -9.19
N ARG A 278 -7.45 8.04 -7.91
CA ARG A 278 -8.39 7.78 -6.80
C ARG A 278 -9.56 8.76 -6.78
N THR A 279 -9.36 10.03 -7.13
CA THR A 279 -10.47 11.01 -7.21
C THR A 279 -11.45 10.66 -8.32
N LEU A 280 -10.99 10.02 -9.39
CA LEU A 280 -11.80 9.64 -10.55
C LEU A 280 -12.53 8.31 -10.39
N TYR A 281 -12.15 7.49 -9.37
CA TYR A 281 -12.71 6.15 -9.19
C TYR A 281 -14.24 6.11 -9.07
N ALA A 282 -14.82 7.03 -8.31
CA ALA A 282 -16.27 7.09 -8.14
C ALA A 282 -17.01 7.35 -9.47
N ALA A 283 -16.46 8.18 -10.34
CA ALA A 283 -17.01 8.42 -11.67
C ALA A 283 -16.90 7.17 -12.56
N LEU A 284 -15.77 6.48 -12.51
CA LEU A 284 -15.55 5.21 -13.21
C LEU A 284 -16.53 4.13 -12.72
N ALA A 285 -16.71 4.01 -11.39
CA ALA A 285 -17.60 3.03 -10.79
C ALA A 285 -19.06 3.21 -11.19
N ARG A 286 -19.52 4.46 -11.37
CA ARG A 286 -20.89 4.75 -11.84
C ARG A 286 -21.12 4.41 -13.32
N ARG A 287 -20.07 4.33 -14.12
CA ARG A 287 -20.15 4.13 -15.59
C ARG A 287 -19.80 2.70 -16.03
N THR A 288 -19.35 1.85 -15.10
CA THR A 288 -18.84 0.51 -15.42
C THR A 288 -19.35 -0.52 -14.44
N THR A 289 -19.57 -1.75 -14.93
CA THR A 289 -19.82 -2.89 -14.05
C THR A 289 -18.55 -3.26 -13.27
N ALA A 290 -18.69 -3.99 -12.16
CA ALA A 290 -17.55 -4.45 -11.37
C ALA A 290 -16.57 -5.29 -12.20
N THR A 291 -17.07 -6.15 -13.09
CA THR A 291 -16.26 -6.98 -13.97
C THR A 291 -15.55 -6.15 -15.04
N ALA A 292 -16.26 -5.28 -15.76
CA ALA A 292 -15.67 -4.42 -16.78
C ALA A 292 -14.59 -3.52 -16.17
N ARG A 293 -14.86 -2.93 -15.00
CA ARG A 293 -13.90 -2.08 -14.27
C ARG A 293 -12.63 -2.86 -13.89
N THR A 294 -12.79 -4.11 -13.43
CA THR A 294 -11.65 -4.99 -13.12
C THR A 294 -10.80 -5.25 -14.35
N THR A 295 -11.42 -5.66 -15.46
CA THR A 295 -10.73 -5.93 -16.73
C THR A 295 -10.01 -4.69 -17.25
N ILE A 296 -10.70 -3.55 -17.34
CA ILE A 296 -10.14 -2.30 -17.86
C ILE A 296 -8.93 -1.85 -17.03
N LEU A 297 -9.04 -1.81 -15.71
CA LEU A 297 -7.97 -1.30 -14.86
C LEU A 297 -6.74 -2.22 -14.87
N ILE A 298 -6.91 -3.54 -14.88
CA ILE A 298 -5.78 -4.47 -14.96
C ILE A 298 -5.13 -4.39 -16.35
N ALA A 299 -5.93 -4.32 -17.42
CA ALA A 299 -5.41 -4.17 -18.78
C ALA A 299 -4.64 -2.86 -18.96
N LEU A 300 -5.17 -1.73 -18.47
CA LEU A 300 -4.46 -0.44 -18.49
C LEU A 300 -3.16 -0.48 -17.64
N GLY A 301 -3.13 -1.28 -16.56
CA GLY A 301 -1.91 -1.57 -15.81
C GLY A 301 -0.86 -2.28 -16.68
N GLY A 302 -1.27 -3.29 -17.42
CA GLY A 302 -0.40 -3.99 -18.39
C GLY A 302 0.07 -3.06 -19.52
N LEU A 303 -0.84 -2.28 -20.10
CA LEU A 303 -0.50 -1.33 -21.18
C LEU A 303 0.47 -0.25 -20.73
N SER A 304 0.29 0.32 -19.54
CA SER A 304 1.23 1.31 -19.00
C SER A 304 2.60 0.71 -18.70
N THR A 305 2.64 -0.55 -18.26
CA THR A 305 3.88 -1.30 -18.07
C THR A 305 4.57 -1.58 -19.40
N ALA A 306 3.82 -2.00 -20.43
CA ALA A 306 4.34 -2.16 -21.79
C ALA A 306 4.86 -0.83 -22.36
N ALA A 307 4.15 0.28 -22.11
CA ALA A 307 4.62 1.60 -22.55
C ALA A 307 5.99 1.94 -21.94
N PHE A 308 6.22 1.67 -20.67
CA PHE A 308 7.55 1.82 -20.08
C PHE A 308 8.60 0.90 -20.72
N ALA A 309 8.22 -0.30 -21.17
CA ALA A 309 9.15 -1.21 -21.85
C ALA A 309 9.62 -0.66 -23.21
N VAL A 310 8.70 -0.12 -24.01
CA VAL A 310 8.95 0.21 -25.41
C VAL A 310 9.25 1.69 -25.68
N VAL A 311 8.90 2.59 -24.75
CA VAL A 311 9.12 4.04 -24.90
C VAL A 311 10.47 4.43 -24.26
N PRO A 312 11.52 4.70 -25.05
CA PRO A 312 12.81 5.11 -24.51
C PRO A 312 12.85 6.59 -24.10
N GLY A 313 12.00 7.43 -24.68
CA GLY A 313 11.90 8.87 -24.52
C GLY A 313 10.91 9.47 -25.51
N PRO A 314 10.79 10.81 -25.57
CA PRO A 314 11.47 11.81 -24.73
C PRO A 314 11.03 11.78 -23.27
N TYR A 315 11.79 12.43 -22.40
CA TYR A 315 11.53 12.45 -20.93
C TYR A 315 10.11 12.88 -20.57
N ALA A 316 9.57 13.88 -21.24
CA ALA A 316 8.19 14.34 -21.03
C ALA A 316 7.15 13.24 -21.28
N LEU A 317 7.39 12.35 -22.26
CA LEU A 317 6.51 11.21 -22.51
C LEU A 317 6.59 10.17 -21.38
N LEU A 318 7.77 9.93 -20.85
CA LEU A 318 7.94 9.05 -19.68
C LEU A 318 7.23 9.59 -18.44
N ILE A 319 7.23 10.91 -18.21
CA ILE A 319 6.43 11.57 -17.19
C ILE A 319 4.93 11.33 -17.43
N ALA A 320 4.44 11.51 -18.66
CA ALA A 320 3.04 11.27 -19.00
C ALA A 320 2.61 9.80 -18.78
N VAL A 321 3.46 8.85 -19.20
CA VAL A 321 3.27 7.41 -18.95
C VAL A 321 3.23 7.13 -17.44
N SER A 322 4.10 7.77 -16.66
CA SER A 322 4.13 7.60 -15.21
C SER A 322 2.87 8.12 -14.51
N VAL A 323 2.38 9.30 -14.94
CA VAL A 323 1.09 9.82 -14.46
C VAL A 323 -0.04 8.84 -14.76
N ALA A 324 -0.13 8.36 -16.02
CA ALA A 324 -1.16 7.40 -16.44
C ALA A 324 -1.07 6.08 -15.66
N ALA A 325 0.13 5.50 -15.51
CA ALA A 325 0.38 4.31 -14.72
C ALA A 325 0.00 4.53 -13.25
N GLY A 326 0.32 5.69 -12.70
CA GLY A 326 -0.08 6.12 -11.37
C GLY A 326 -1.59 6.16 -11.21
N MET A 327 -2.31 6.80 -12.14
CA MET A 327 -3.78 6.86 -12.13
C MET A 327 -4.41 5.45 -12.10
N VAL A 328 -3.90 4.54 -12.91
CA VAL A 328 -4.35 3.14 -12.93
C VAL A 328 -4.10 2.48 -11.59
N ARG A 329 -2.88 2.62 -11.04
CA ARG A 329 -2.50 2.06 -9.73
C ARG A 329 -3.37 2.58 -8.59
N GLY A 330 -3.70 3.88 -8.61
CA GLY A 330 -4.61 4.49 -7.64
C GLY A 330 -6.02 3.88 -7.70
N ASN A 331 -6.55 3.69 -8.89
CA ASN A 331 -7.84 3.05 -9.11
C ASN A 331 -7.84 1.57 -8.74
N LEU A 332 -6.76 0.82 -9.01
CA LEU A 332 -6.62 -0.59 -8.62
C LEU A 332 -6.68 -0.78 -7.11
N THR A 333 -6.11 0.15 -6.32
CA THR A 333 -6.19 0.10 -4.85
C THR A 333 -7.65 0.19 -4.37
N LEU A 334 -8.45 1.08 -4.94
CA LEU A 334 -9.87 1.22 -4.60
C LEU A 334 -10.71 0.07 -5.16
N LEU A 335 -10.37 -0.43 -6.33
CA LEU A 335 -11.00 -1.62 -6.90
C LEU A 335 -10.85 -2.84 -5.98
N GLN A 336 -9.65 -3.08 -5.43
CA GLN A 336 -9.43 -4.15 -4.46
C GLN A 336 -10.29 -4.00 -3.20
N ALA A 337 -10.43 -2.77 -2.70
CA ALA A 337 -11.23 -2.47 -1.52
C ALA A 337 -12.73 -2.71 -1.75
N THR A 338 -13.25 -2.47 -2.96
CA THR A 338 -14.70 -2.62 -3.28
C THR A 338 -15.04 -3.95 -3.95
N ALA A 339 -14.05 -4.73 -4.40
CA ALA A 339 -14.26 -5.91 -5.23
C ALA A 339 -15.19 -6.97 -4.61
N VAL A 340 -15.12 -7.14 -3.29
CA VAL A 340 -15.96 -8.09 -2.55
C VAL A 340 -17.38 -7.54 -2.42
N THR A 341 -17.53 -6.30 -1.98
CA THR A 341 -18.86 -5.66 -1.80
C THR A 341 -19.63 -5.56 -3.11
N ASP A 342 -18.94 -5.25 -4.20
CA ASP A 342 -19.53 -5.11 -5.52
C ASP A 342 -20.07 -6.45 -6.10
N ARG A 343 -19.61 -7.61 -5.59
CA ARG A 343 -19.97 -8.95 -6.11
C ARG A 343 -20.77 -9.80 -5.14
N TRP A 344 -20.46 -9.74 -3.85
CA TRP A 344 -21.03 -10.62 -2.81
C TRP A 344 -21.65 -9.87 -1.64
N GLY A 345 -21.73 -8.52 -1.73
CA GLY A 345 -22.28 -7.69 -0.67
C GLY A 345 -21.36 -7.56 0.55
N ALA A 346 -21.87 -6.90 1.59
CA ALA A 346 -21.09 -6.54 2.78
C ALA A 346 -21.09 -7.62 3.89
N THR A 347 -21.98 -8.62 3.81
CA THR A 347 -22.24 -9.57 4.91
C THR A 347 -21.00 -10.36 5.36
N HIS A 348 -20.14 -10.75 4.41
CA HIS A 348 -18.91 -11.54 4.67
C HIS A 348 -17.64 -10.78 4.30
N TYR A 349 -17.72 -9.45 4.21
CA TYR A 349 -16.66 -8.60 3.67
C TYR A 349 -15.30 -8.86 4.33
N GLY A 350 -15.21 -8.86 5.65
CA GLY A 350 -13.92 -8.98 6.35
C GLY A 350 -13.18 -10.28 6.01
N ARG A 351 -13.88 -11.41 6.00
CA ARG A 351 -13.28 -12.71 5.69
C ARG A 351 -12.91 -12.84 4.21
N LEU A 352 -13.83 -12.46 3.32
CA LEU A 352 -13.59 -12.56 1.87
C LEU A 352 -12.50 -11.59 1.42
N SER A 353 -12.48 -10.36 1.93
CA SER A 353 -11.41 -9.39 1.64
C SER A 353 -10.05 -9.87 2.14
N GLY A 354 -9.99 -10.51 3.32
CA GLY A 354 -8.77 -11.13 3.82
C GLY A 354 -8.26 -12.26 2.93
N LEU A 355 -9.15 -13.16 2.50
CA LEU A 355 -8.83 -14.25 1.58
C LEU A 355 -8.37 -13.73 0.20
N LEU A 356 -8.99 -12.65 -0.29
CA LEU A 356 -8.64 -12.03 -1.56
C LEU A 356 -7.29 -11.31 -1.49
N ALA A 357 -7.02 -10.64 -0.38
CA ALA A 357 -5.80 -9.85 -0.20
C ALA A 357 -4.56 -10.71 0.10
N ALA A 358 -4.69 -11.85 0.77
CA ALA A 358 -3.56 -12.65 1.23
C ALA A 358 -2.61 -13.07 0.08
N PRO A 359 -3.07 -13.70 -1.02
CA PRO A 359 -2.18 -14.09 -2.11
C PRO A 359 -1.61 -12.86 -2.84
N ALA A 360 -2.39 -11.78 -3.00
CA ALA A 360 -1.92 -10.56 -3.63
C ALA A 360 -0.81 -9.87 -2.80
N THR A 361 -0.95 -9.84 -1.47
CA THR A 361 0.07 -9.29 -0.57
C THR A 361 1.35 -10.14 -0.58
N THR A 362 1.22 -11.46 -0.63
CA THR A 362 2.37 -12.36 -0.76
C THR A 362 3.11 -12.14 -2.08
N ALA A 363 2.38 -12.05 -3.18
CA ALA A 363 2.94 -11.75 -4.50
C ALA A 363 3.62 -10.38 -4.54
N ALA A 364 3.01 -9.36 -3.96
CA ALA A 364 3.58 -8.02 -3.84
C ALA A 364 4.89 -8.01 -3.03
N ALA A 365 4.96 -8.81 -1.96
CA ALA A 365 6.17 -8.93 -1.14
C ALA A 365 7.33 -9.60 -1.90
N LEU A 366 7.04 -10.61 -2.73
CA LEU A 366 8.03 -11.32 -3.53
C LEU A 366 8.44 -10.56 -4.80
N ALA A 367 7.62 -9.64 -5.28
CA ALA A 367 7.78 -8.99 -6.57
C ALA A 367 9.12 -8.25 -6.76
N PRO A 368 9.67 -7.50 -5.78
CA PRO A 368 10.97 -6.84 -5.93
C PRO A 368 12.10 -7.82 -6.20
N PHE A 369 12.18 -8.88 -5.40
CA PHE A 369 13.20 -9.92 -5.56
C PHE A 369 13.04 -10.68 -6.88
N ALA A 370 11.83 -11.13 -7.18
CA ALA A 370 11.57 -11.89 -8.40
C ALA A 370 11.87 -11.05 -9.66
N GLY A 371 11.49 -9.76 -9.65
CA GLY A 371 11.83 -8.83 -10.72
C GLY A 371 13.34 -8.71 -10.92
N ALA A 372 14.10 -8.49 -9.84
CA ALA A 372 15.56 -8.39 -9.92
C ALA A 372 16.22 -9.72 -10.36
N ALA A 373 15.71 -10.86 -9.90
CA ALA A 373 16.23 -12.18 -10.28
C ALA A 373 15.98 -12.51 -11.75
N LEU A 374 14.88 -12.02 -12.32
CA LEU A 374 14.51 -12.26 -13.71
C LEU A 374 15.20 -11.29 -14.70
N THR A 375 15.74 -10.17 -14.24
CA THR A 375 16.31 -9.14 -15.11
C THR A 375 17.48 -9.68 -15.95
N ALA A 376 18.45 -10.34 -15.34
CA ALA A 376 19.63 -10.86 -16.04
C ALA A 376 19.28 -12.01 -17.02
N PRO A 377 18.49 -13.04 -16.64
CA PRO A 377 18.06 -14.08 -17.57
C PRO A 377 17.26 -13.57 -18.78
N LEU A 378 16.53 -12.47 -18.60
CA LEU A 378 15.72 -11.87 -19.67
C LEU A 378 16.52 -10.89 -20.56
N GLY A 379 17.74 -10.54 -20.17
CA GLY A 379 18.61 -9.62 -20.94
C GLY A 379 18.36 -8.15 -20.65
N GLY A 380 17.83 -7.79 -19.48
CA GLY A 380 17.67 -6.40 -19.04
C GLY A 380 16.26 -6.05 -18.52
N TYR A 381 16.10 -4.79 -18.14
CA TYR A 381 14.83 -4.32 -17.58
C TYR A 381 13.72 -4.16 -18.64
N GLY A 382 14.06 -3.82 -19.89
CA GLY A 382 13.07 -3.72 -20.98
C GLY A 382 12.26 -5.02 -21.18
N PRO A 383 12.91 -6.18 -21.42
CA PRO A 383 12.24 -7.48 -21.50
C PRO A 383 11.51 -7.87 -20.21
N LEU A 384 12.05 -7.53 -19.02
CA LEU A 384 11.33 -7.73 -17.76
C LEU A 384 9.98 -7.02 -17.76
N PHE A 385 9.95 -5.74 -18.17
CA PHE A 385 8.69 -4.96 -18.22
C PHE A 385 7.71 -5.53 -19.24
N LEU A 386 8.16 -6.08 -20.37
CA LEU A 386 7.30 -6.79 -21.32
C LEU A 386 6.70 -8.05 -20.70
N LEU A 387 7.49 -8.83 -19.96
CA LEU A 387 6.96 -9.99 -19.21
C LEU A 387 5.91 -9.57 -18.19
N LEU A 388 6.19 -8.53 -17.40
CA LEU A 388 5.24 -8.01 -16.39
C LEU A 388 3.96 -7.46 -17.04
N ALA A 389 4.06 -6.84 -18.20
CA ALA A 389 2.93 -6.42 -19.00
C ALA A 389 2.09 -7.62 -19.47
N ALA A 390 2.74 -8.68 -19.99
CA ALA A 390 2.08 -9.91 -20.39
C ALA A 390 1.37 -10.59 -19.21
N VAL A 391 1.98 -10.64 -18.04
CA VAL A 391 1.38 -11.15 -16.80
C VAL A 391 0.12 -10.34 -16.43
N SER A 392 0.18 -9.01 -16.50
CA SER A 392 -0.99 -8.15 -16.26
C SER A 392 -2.08 -8.37 -17.32
N MET A 393 -1.73 -8.53 -18.59
CA MET A 393 -2.70 -8.81 -19.65
C MET A 393 -3.36 -10.17 -19.47
N ALA A 394 -2.59 -11.20 -19.09
CA ALA A 394 -3.15 -12.50 -18.76
C ALA A 394 -4.14 -12.41 -17.58
N ALA A 395 -3.81 -11.63 -16.55
CA ALA A 395 -4.72 -11.33 -15.43
C ALA A 395 -6.00 -10.62 -15.90
N ALA A 396 -5.89 -9.64 -16.81
CA ALA A 396 -7.03 -8.94 -17.37
C ALA A 396 -7.96 -9.89 -18.17
N LEU A 397 -7.38 -10.82 -18.91
CA LEU A 397 -8.14 -11.83 -19.67
C LEU A 397 -8.93 -12.78 -18.77
N THR A 398 -8.52 -13.02 -17.53
CA THR A 398 -9.29 -13.85 -16.58
C THR A 398 -10.43 -13.09 -15.90
N ALA A 399 -10.40 -11.76 -15.88
CA ALA A 399 -11.36 -10.92 -15.18
C ALA A 399 -12.82 -11.07 -15.66
N PRO A 400 -13.15 -11.28 -16.95
CA PRO A 400 -14.55 -11.47 -17.39
C PRO A 400 -15.25 -12.65 -16.71
N TRP A 401 -14.52 -13.71 -16.36
CA TRP A 401 -15.08 -14.88 -15.67
C TRP A 401 -15.22 -14.73 -14.15
N THR A 402 -14.96 -13.54 -13.62
CA THR A 402 -15.16 -13.21 -12.20
C THR A 402 -16.57 -12.72 -11.88
N SER A 403 -17.48 -12.69 -12.87
CA SER A 403 -18.88 -12.31 -12.68
C SER A 403 -19.66 -13.38 -11.92
N THR A 404 -20.49 -12.95 -10.96
CA THR A 404 -21.43 -13.84 -10.26
C THR A 404 -22.69 -14.03 -11.09
N PRO A 405 -23.30 -15.27 -11.12
CA PRO A 405 -24.60 -15.48 -11.72
C PRO A 405 -25.64 -14.61 -11.00
N GLY A 406 -26.21 -13.61 -11.67
CA GLY A 406 -27.21 -12.68 -11.11
C GLY A 406 -26.92 -11.20 -11.35
N HIS A 407 -25.76 -10.85 -11.84
CA HIS A 407 -25.38 -9.46 -12.22
C HIS A 407 -24.91 -9.39 -13.69
N ARG A 408 -25.64 -10.06 -14.58
CA ARG A 408 -25.47 -9.87 -16.04
C ARG A 408 -26.41 -8.78 -16.55
#